data_9f8bece5c6db61b51db16cdf6f63c236
#
_entry.id   9f8bece5c6db61b51db16cdf6f63c236
#
_cell.length_a   1.000
_cell.length_b   1.000
_cell.length_c   1.000
_cell.angle_alpha   90.00
_cell.angle_beta   90.00
_cell.angle_gamma   90.00
#
_symmetry.space_group_name_H-M   'P 1'
#
loop_
_entity.id
_entity.type
_entity.pdbx_description
1 polymer ?
#
loop_
_entity_poly.entity_id
_entity_poly.type
_entity_poly.pdbx_seq_one_letter_code
_entity_poly.pdbx_strand_id
1 'polypeptide(L)'
;MQETEPWAVAAAARRRNRRRRRIAIRGWVALGALVAVALTAGGGVMAYENTLPTSVGLNFKNGLRDVPVYSHLVFTFSRPVALSALGPAFSITPETDGTLTAASGQTQYEWASSKPLNDLTTYTVTLSPITDLSHHRVPGGLWTFTTNIVPRITAVTGAGGASLVDGSEIDAGTPLTINFNDAMEPMTVKFTIGTKLADLKWAADDRSATISTQGMPSGPLVLSMAPGGSDQTGHHVAGTFTLKTGIYYHDREHTTALKYPALIQVPNDYYARDQNGLQAADIVFEYLAEGGITRCTAIFQNAPDLIGPMRSSRFISLKIARHYDGLLFQSGESQATASAAAADPVPQFFDTVGYTYRTNARYAPDNLMISGNGVRAAEQNYFSNIPAFALPKARPDLNGGTGAATVTVDEHYSVYSYDPVTGTYQKTEEDHTYKDASLGQPLRIEMVIVIHTAEQLVNVGDGHGAHIHDFDLDSGGAVGIYYKGLGYSGSWSAPNGHGPLTFKLDSGQVVTLPPGLVWIDVVA
;
A
#
# COMPACT_ATOMS: atom_id res chain seq x y z
N MET A 1 -35.98 22.44 -18.02
CA MET A 1 -35.27 22.57 -16.75
C MET A 1 -36.28 22.98 -15.70
N GLN A 2 -36.72 22.06 -14.87
CA GLN A 2 -37.58 22.35 -13.72
C GLN A 2 -36.72 22.43 -12.50
N GLU A 3 -36.63 23.60 -11.91
CA GLU A 3 -36.01 23.84 -10.61
C GLU A 3 -36.82 23.13 -9.53
N THR A 4 -36.20 22.21 -8.81
CA THR A 4 -36.80 21.60 -7.62
C THR A 4 -36.64 22.55 -6.45
N GLU A 5 -37.75 23.05 -5.96
CA GLU A 5 -37.84 24.05 -4.91
C GLU A 5 -37.18 23.60 -3.57
N PRO A 6 -36.42 24.48 -2.91
CA PRO A 6 -35.64 24.13 -1.70
C PRO A 6 -36.47 23.73 -0.47
N TRP A 7 -37.78 24.10 -0.43
CA TRP A 7 -38.67 23.80 0.69
C TRP A 7 -39.11 22.31 0.75
N ALA A 8 -39.12 21.59 -0.38
CA ALA A 8 -39.51 20.18 -0.42
C ALA A 8 -38.49 19.28 0.28
N VAL A 9 -37.19 19.59 0.15
CA VAL A 9 -36.10 18.88 0.82
C VAL A 9 -36.13 19.13 2.33
N ALA A 10 -36.43 20.37 2.74
CA ALA A 10 -36.56 20.73 4.15
C ALA A 10 -37.78 20.08 4.84
N ALA A 11 -38.86 19.87 4.09
CA ALA A 11 -40.09 19.21 4.59
C ALA A 11 -39.86 17.70 4.79
N ALA A 12 -39.10 17.02 3.91
CA ALA A 12 -38.74 15.62 4.04
C ALA A 12 -37.82 15.37 5.25
N ALA A 13 -36.82 16.25 5.45
CA ALA A 13 -35.92 16.18 6.59
C ALA A 13 -36.65 16.38 7.93
N ARG A 14 -37.64 17.32 7.99
CA ARG A 14 -38.45 17.55 9.20
C ARG A 14 -39.38 16.36 9.50
N ARG A 15 -39.93 15.68 8.49
CA ARG A 15 -40.73 14.46 8.68
C ARG A 15 -39.91 13.28 9.20
N ARG A 16 -38.68 13.11 8.72
CA ARG A 16 -37.75 12.06 9.16
C ARG A 16 -37.32 12.28 10.62
N ASN A 17 -37.02 13.52 11.00
CA ASN A 17 -36.66 13.87 12.39
C ASN A 17 -37.86 13.77 13.35
N ARG A 18 -39.08 14.08 12.93
CA ARG A 18 -40.29 13.89 13.76
C ARG A 18 -40.60 12.39 13.97
N ARG A 19 -40.32 11.53 12.97
CA ARG A 19 -40.51 10.07 13.11
C ARG A 19 -39.50 9.47 14.09
N ARG A 20 -38.23 9.88 14.01
CA ARG A 20 -37.19 9.46 14.99
C ARG A 20 -37.48 9.94 16.41
N ARG A 21 -37.89 11.18 16.60
CA ARG A 21 -38.31 11.68 17.92
C ARG A 21 -39.56 10.99 18.46
N ARG A 22 -40.52 10.61 17.63
CA ARG A 22 -41.72 9.89 18.07
C ARG A 22 -41.41 8.44 18.48
N ILE A 23 -40.45 7.77 17.88
CA ILE A 23 -40.01 6.42 18.28
C ILE A 23 -39.26 6.47 19.59
N ALA A 24 -38.34 7.43 19.78
CA ALA A 24 -37.64 7.65 21.06
C ALA A 24 -38.59 8.03 22.19
N ILE A 25 -39.57 8.92 21.95
CA ILE A 25 -40.53 9.39 22.96
C ILE A 25 -41.54 8.29 23.32
N ARG A 26 -41.93 7.41 22.39
CA ARG A 26 -42.86 6.28 22.71
C ARG A 26 -42.24 5.24 23.61
N GLY A 27 -40.92 5.03 23.58
CA GLY A 27 -40.21 4.18 24.53
C GLY A 27 -40.25 4.74 25.97
N TRP A 28 -40.12 6.04 26.12
CA TRP A 28 -40.16 6.70 27.43
C TRP A 28 -41.56 6.90 28.00
N VAL A 29 -42.56 7.09 27.15
CA VAL A 29 -43.96 7.27 27.57
C VAL A 29 -44.59 5.95 28.08
N ALA A 30 -44.20 4.80 27.53
CA ALA A 30 -44.65 3.50 28.00
C ALA A 30 -44.09 3.19 29.43
N LEU A 31 -42.90 3.64 29.76
CA LEU A 31 -42.31 3.51 31.09
C LEU A 31 -42.99 4.44 32.11
N GLY A 32 -43.36 5.65 31.72
CA GLY A 32 -44.03 6.64 32.56
C GLY A 32 -45.48 6.28 32.89
N ALA A 33 -46.19 5.59 32.00
CA ALA A 33 -47.58 5.19 32.22
C ALA A 33 -47.77 4.07 33.27
N LEU A 34 -46.77 3.18 33.42
CA LEU A 34 -46.78 2.11 34.44
C LEU A 34 -46.57 2.63 35.87
N VAL A 35 -45.87 3.78 36.00
CA VAL A 35 -45.60 4.41 37.31
C VAL A 35 -46.78 5.26 37.78
N ALA A 36 -47.57 5.84 36.88
CA ALA A 36 -48.67 6.75 37.23
C ALA A 36 -49.94 6.08 37.76
N VAL A 37 -50.16 4.78 37.48
CA VAL A 37 -51.34 4.05 37.98
C VAL A 37 -51.22 3.63 39.45
N ALA A 38 -50.01 3.62 40.00
CA ALA A 38 -49.77 3.17 41.39
C ALA A 38 -50.06 4.25 42.49
N LEU A 39 -50.36 5.50 42.11
CA LEU A 39 -50.44 6.61 43.08
C LEU A 39 -51.83 7.11 43.46
N THR A 40 -52.92 6.48 42.98
CA THR A 40 -54.30 7.03 43.19
C THR A 40 -55.28 6.21 44.00
N ALA A 41 -54.87 5.15 44.70
CA ALA A 41 -55.79 4.39 45.54
C ALA A 41 -55.25 4.29 46.97
N GLY A 42 -55.78 5.16 47.84
CA GLY A 42 -55.35 5.28 49.23
C GLY A 42 -55.68 4.07 50.12
N GLY A 43 -54.88 3.90 51.15
CA GLY A 43 -55.13 3.18 52.41
C GLY A 43 -55.47 1.69 52.43
N GLY A 44 -56.29 1.23 51.53
CA GLY A 44 -56.69 -0.20 51.45
C GLY A 44 -55.78 -1.04 50.55
N VAL A 45 -55.00 -0.43 49.68
CA VAL A 45 -54.13 -1.07 48.71
C VAL A 45 -52.81 -1.51 49.34
N MET A 46 -52.32 -0.81 50.38
CA MET A 46 -51.03 -1.13 51.00
C MET A 46 -51.00 -2.51 51.71
N ALA A 47 -52.09 -3.01 52.24
CA ALA A 47 -52.16 -4.32 52.86
C ALA A 47 -52.19 -5.47 51.79
N TYR A 48 -52.80 -5.22 50.64
CA TYR A 48 -52.86 -6.14 49.54
C TYR A 48 -51.53 -6.14 48.76
N GLU A 49 -50.90 -4.98 48.56
CA GLU A 49 -49.59 -4.86 47.93
C GLU A 49 -48.49 -5.59 48.69
N ASN A 50 -48.57 -5.68 50.01
CA ASN A 50 -47.62 -6.43 50.83
C ASN A 50 -47.71 -7.95 50.67
N THR A 51 -48.73 -8.47 50.01
CA THR A 51 -48.87 -9.92 49.72
C THR A 51 -48.46 -10.30 48.33
N LEU A 52 -48.28 -9.30 47.43
CA LEU A 52 -47.91 -9.55 46.04
C LEU A 52 -46.40 -9.82 45.91
N PRO A 53 -46.00 -10.74 45.02
CA PRO A 53 -44.60 -10.96 44.71
C PRO A 53 -43.98 -9.70 44.09
N THR A 54 -42.70 -9.52 44.36
CA THR A 54 -41.94 -8.40 43.74
C THR A 54 -41.78 -8.67 42.26
N SER A 55 -42.24 -7.72 41.42
CA SER A 55 -42.07 -7.84 39.98
C SER A 55 -40.65 -7.47 39.55
N VAL A 56 -40.19 -8.10 38.48
CA VAL A 56 -38.94 -7.82 37.80
C VAL A 56 -39.17 -7.60 36.31
N GLY A 57 -38.54 -6.60 35.76
CA GLY A 57 -38.52 -6.34 34.32
C GLY A 57 -37.11 -6.12 33.82
N LEU A 58 -36.90 -6.42 32.54
CA LEU A 58 -35.69 -6.10 31.80
C LEU A 58 -36.00 -4.96 30.82
N ASN A 59 -35.01 -4.07 30.56
CA ASN A 59 -35.16 -2.97 29.61
C ASN A 59 -35.41 -3.42 28.16
N PHE A 60 -35.20 -4.71 27.84
CA PHE A 60 -35.53 -5.28 26.53
C PHE A 60 -36.86 -6.06 26.58
N LYS A 61 -37.66 -5.92 25.52
CA LYS A 61 -38.78 -6.85 25.30
C LYS A 61 -38.24 -8.23 24.95
N ASN A 62 -38.87 -9.25 25.46
CA ASN A 62 -38.52 -10.64 25.12
C ASN A 62 -38.63 -10.85 23.59
N GLY A 63 -37.60 -11.46 23.00
CA GLY A 63 -37.48 -11.67 21.55
C GLY A 63 -37.10 -10.44 20.75
N LEU A 64 -36.64 -9.33 21.38
CA LEU A 64 -36.15 -8.14 20.66
C LEU A 64 -35.00 -8.52 19.74
N ARG A 65 -35.03 -8.01 18.50
CA ARG A 65 -33.98 -8.16 17.51
C ARG A 65 -33.31 -6.83 17.27
N ASP A 66 -32.13 -6.87 16.64
CA ASP A 66 -31.38 -5.70 16.28
C ASP A 66 -30.89 -4.86 17.49
N VAL A 67 -30.51 -5.58 18.55
CA VAL A 67 -29.98 -4.98 19.77
C VAL A 67 -28.49 -4.64 19.57
N PRO A 68 -28.08 -3.40 19.79
CA PRO A 68 -26.67 -3.03 19.64
C PRO A 68 -25.76 -3.87 20.55
N VAL A 69 -24.63 -4.33 20.01
CA VAL A 69 -23.67 -5.21 20.72
C VAL A 69 -23.05 -4.55 21.98
N TYR A 70 -23.18 -3.24 22.13
CA TYR A 70 -22.76 -2.49 23.32
C TYR A 70 -23.89 -2.17 24.29
N SER A 71 -25.06 -2.81 24.11
CA SER A 71 -26.22 -2.54 24.97
C SER A 71 -26.02 -3.11 26.36
N HIS A 72 -26.48 -2.35 27.35
CA HIS A 72 -26.51 -2.78 28.75
C HIS A 72 -27.87 -3.40 29.11
N LEU A 73 -27.86 -4.41 29.98
CA LEU A 73 -29.07 -5.01 30.53
C LEU A 73 -29.44 -4.30 31.83
N VAL A 74 -30.64 -3.72 31.86
CA VAL A 74 -31.12 -3.01 33.07
C VAL A 74 -32.29 -3.77 33.66
N PHE A 75 -32.08 -4.34 34.84
CA PHE A 75 -33.14 -4.96 35.65
C PHE A 75 -33.83 -3.88 36.50
N THR A 76 -35.16 -3.90 36.48
CA THR A 76 -35.98 -3.02 37.32
C THR A 76 -36.90 -3.86 38.18
N PHE A 77 -36.80 -3.66 39.48
CA PHE A 77 -37.60 -4.35 40.49
C PHE A 77 -38.60 -3.37 41.10
N SER A 78 -39.82 -3.86 41.43
CA SER A 78 -40.84 -3.04 42.11
C SER A 78 -40.51 -2.79 43.59
N ARG A 79 -39.57 -3.51 44.21
CA ARG A 79 -39.07 -3.36 45.57
C ARG A 79 -37.55 -3.59 45.62
N PRO A 80 -36.87 -3.05 46.66
CA PRO A 80 -35.42 -3.22 46.78
C PRO A 80 -34.99 -4.69 46.89
N VAL A 81 -33.94 -5.07 46.16
CA VAL A 81 -33.31 -6.39 46.12
C VAL A 81 -31.84 -6.25 46.49
N ALA A 82 -31.26 -7.21 47.20
CA ALA A 82 -29.84 -7.18 47.48
C ALA A 82 -29.00 -7.56 46.25
N LEU A 83 -27.94 -6.83 45.93
CA LEU A 83 -27.00 -7.18 44.86
C LEU A 83 -26.38 -8.57 45.09
N SER A 84 -26.12 -8.95 46.35
CA SER A 84 -25.59 -10.26 46.73
C SER A 84 -26.55 -11.43 46.44
N ALA A 85 -27.85 -11.17 46.36
CA ALA A 85 -28.84 -12.16 45.95
C ALA A 85 -29.01 -12.18 44.41
N LEU A 86 -28.90 -11.03 43.76
CA LEU A 86 -29.09 -10.90 42.33
C LEU A 86 -27.91 -11.51 41.53
N GLY A 87 -26.67 -11.26 41.94
CA GLY A 87 -25.48 -11.72 41.23
C GLY A 87 -25.46 -13.24 40.95
N PRO A 88 -25.60 -14.10 41.97
CA PRO A 88 -25.61 -15.54 41.75
C PRO A 88 -26.85 -16.07 41.01
N ALA A 89 -27.95 -15.30 40.98
CA ALA A 89 -29.21 -15.68 40.34
C ALA A 89 -29.27 -15.27 38.85
N PHE A 90 -28.41 -14.40 38.42
CA PHE A 90 -28.33 -13.90 37.04
C PHE A 90 -27.37 -14.74 36.20
N SER A 91 -27.80 -15.09 35.00
CA SER A 91 -26.92 -15.64 33.95
C SER A 91 -27.33 -15.19 32.58
N ILE A 92 -26.36 -15.19 31.68
CA ILE A 92 -26.53 -14.89 30.23
C ILE A 92 -25.93 -16.04 29.41
N THR A 93 -26.63 -16.46 28.37
CA THR A 93 -26.19 -17.50 27.45
C THR A 93 -26.35 -17.03 26.01
N PRO A 94 -25.30 -17.09 25.14
CA PRO A 94 -23.94 -17.56 25.45
C PRO A 94 -23.28 -16.83 26.60
N GLU A 95 -22.42 -17.54 27.33
CA GLU A 95 -21.72 -16.99 28.49
C GLU A 95 -20.85 -15.80 28.05
N THR A 96 -20.96 -14.71 28.80
CA THR A 96 -20.28 -13.46 28.47
C THR A 96 -19.85 -12.75 29.75
N ASP A 97 -18.57 -12.42 29.81
CA ASP A 97 -18.01 -11.66 30.94
C ASP A 97 -18.64 -10.26 31.02
N GLY A 98 -19.00 -9.87 32.23
CA GLY A 98 -19.57 -8.55 32.47
C GLY A 98 -19.66 -8.20 33.93
N THR A 99 -20.02 -6.98 34.23
CA THR A 99 -20.13 -6.45 35.59
C THR A 99 -21.55 -6.01 35.87
N LEU A 100 -22.11 -6.53 36.96
CA LEU A 100 -23.42 -6.16 37.48
C LEU A 100 -23.25 -5.11 38.58
N THR A 101 -23.85 -3.92 38.41
CA THR A 101 -23.76 -2.80 39.33
C THR A 101 -25.13 -2.28 39.74
N ALA A 102 -25.24 -1.72 40.94
CA ALA A 102 -26.47 -1.06 41.37
C ALA A 102 -26.57 0.34 40.73
N ALA A 103 -27.66 0.61 40.02
CA ALA A 103 -27.87 1.87 39.32
C ALA A 103 -28.62 2.92 40.19
N SER A 104 -29.67 2.52 40.90
CA SER A 104 -30.46 3.42 41.80
C SER A 104 -31.24 2.64 42.84
N GLY A 105 -31.17 3.08 44.11
CA GLY A 105 -32.08 2.73 45.19
C GLY A 105 -32.29 1.25 45.46
N GLN A 106 -31.39 0.37 45.06
CA GLN A 106 -31.50 -1.10 45.14
C GLN A 106 -32.73 -1.66 44.38
N THR A 107 -33.32 -0.87 43.50
CA THR A 107 -34.42 -1.28 42.63
C THR A 107 -34.03 -1.36 41.17
N GLN A 108 -32.88 -0.80 40.80
CA GLN A 108 -32.33 -0.91 39.45
C GLN A 108 -30.89 -1.42 39.48
N TYR A 109 -30.60 -2.34 38.60
CA TYR A 109 -29.28 -2.94 38.42
C TYR A 109 -28.94 -2.99 36.95
N GLU A 110 -27.70 -2.62 36.64
CA GLU A 110 -27.17 -2.61 35.28
C GLU A 110 -26.08 -3.65 35.15
N TRP A 111 -26.19 -4.48 34.13
CA TRP A 111 -25.13 -5.37 33.72
C TRP A 111 -24.55 -4.86 32.38
N ALA A 112 -23.23 -4.67 32.36
CA ALA A 112 -22.47 -4.30 31.20
C ALA A 112 -21.47 -5.40 30.88
N SER A 113 -21.44 -5.84 29.61
CA SER A 113 -20.42 -6.78 29.13
C SER A 113 -19.03 -6.10 29.11
N SER A 114 -17.98 -6.88 29.41
CA SER A 114 -16.58 -6.41 29.38
C SER A 114 -16.07 -6.22 27.96
N LYS A 115 -16.72 -6.84 26.99
CA LYS A 115 -16.44 -6.76 25.55
C LYS A 115 -17.76 -6.65 24.78
N PRO A 116 -17.75 -6.16 23.52
CA PRO A 116 -18.95 -6.20 22.69
C PRO A 116 -19.55 -7.61 22.66
N LEU A 117 -20.87 -7.70 22.72
CA LEU A 117 -21.60 -8.94 22.47
C LEU A 117 -21.32 -9.42 21.03
N ASN A 118 -21.43 -10.71 20.79
CA ASN A 118 -21.24 -11.25 19.43
C ASN A 118 -22.33 -10.75 18.47
N ASP A 119 -21.96 -10.47 17.22
CA ASP A 119 -22.88 -10.09 16.16
C ASP A 119 -23.93 -11.19 15.89
N LEU A 120 -25.15 -10.80 15.52
CA LEU A 120 -26.26 -11.66 15.08
C LEU A 120 -26.52 -12.85 16.02
N THR A 121 -26.19 -12.69 17.30
CA THR A 121 -26.26 -13.76 18.31
C THR A 121 -27.50 -13.59 19.17
N THR A 122 -28.26 -14.65 19.32
CA THR A 122 -29.39 -14.68 20.26
C THR A 122 -28.88 -14.98 21.65
N TYR A 123 -29.05 -14.02 22.53
CA TYR A 123 -28.74 -14.16 23.96
C TYR A 123 -30.00 -14.50 24.75
N THR A 124 -29.84 -15.37 25.73
CA THR A 124 -30.87 -15.71 26.73
C THR A 124 -30.41 -15.18 28.08
N VAL A 125 -31.17 -14.30 28.67
CA VAL A 125 -30.99 -13.76 30.02
C VAL A 125 -31.90 -14.54 30.97
N THR A 126 -31.30 -15.16 31.97
CA THR A 126 -32.01 -15.92 32.98
C THR A 126 -31.83 -15.27 34.35
N LEU A 127 -32.92 -15.06 35.05
CA LEU A 127 -32.94 -14.73 36.46
C LEU A 127 -33.63 -15.84 37.22
N SER A 128 -32.92 -16.53 38.09
CA SER A 128 -33.51 -17.51 39.03
C SER A 128 -34.36 -16.82 40.09
N PRO A 129 -35.38 -17.48 40.66
CA PRO A 129 -36.17 -16.89 41.72
C PRO A 129 -35.33 -16.51 42.96
N ILE A 130 -35.53 -15.30 43.44
CA ILE A 130 -34.87 -14.73 44.63
C ILE A 130 -35.91 -14.13 45.59
N THR A 131 -35.46 -13.52 46.66
CA THR A 131 -36.29 -12.71 47.57
C THR A 131 -35.80 -11.26 47.60
N ASP A 132 -36.74 -10.32 47.78
CA ASP A 132 -36.42 -8.92 48.03
C ASP A 132 -35.97 -8.70 49.50
N LEU A 133 -35.58 -7.45 49.83
CA LEU A 133 -35.14 -7.11 51.17
C LEU A 133 -36.23 -7.20 52.24
N SER A 134 -37.50 -7.30 51.85
CA SER A 134 -38.66 -7.50 52.70
C SER A 134 -39.16 -8.95 52.72
N HIS A 135 -38.35 -9.91 52.18
CA HIS A 135 -38.62 -11.33 52.07
C HIS A 135 -39.78 -11.72 51.16
N HIS A 136 -40.23 -10.82 50.25
CA HIS A 136 -41.21 -11.21 49.23
C HIS A 136 -40.49 -11.95 48.08
N ARG A 137 -41.20 -12.89 47.50
CA ARG A 137 -40.69 -13.67 46.36
C ARG A 137 -40.56 -12.78 45.12
N VAL A 138 -39.40 -12.83 44.45
CA VAL A 138 -39.18 -12.38 43.09
C VAL A 138 -39.24 -13.63 42.19
N PRO A 139 -40.17 -13.72 41.25
CA PRO A 139 -40.43 -14.98 40.51
C PRO A 139 -39.38 -15.35 39.50
N GLY A 140 -38.35 -14.61 39.35
CA GLY A 140 -37.38 -14.83 38.28
C GLY A 140 -37.92 -14.46 36.89
N GLY A 141 -37.12 -14.70 35.87
CA GLY A 141 -37.51 -14.39 34.49
C GLY A 141 -36.58 -15.01 33.44
N LEU A 142 -37.10 -15.13 32.23
CA LEU A 142 -36.36 -15.57 31.05
C LEU A 142 -36.65 -14.57 29.92
N TRP A 143 -35.62 -13.95 29.40
CA TRP A 143 -35.71 -13.02 28.29
C TRP A 143 -34.72 -13.41 27.21
N THR A 144 -35.09 -13.18 25.96
CA THR A 144 -34.21 -13.38 24.81
C THR A 144 -34.10 -12.09 24.02
N PHE A 145 -32.93 -11.86 23.44
CA PHE A 145 -32.72 -10.81 22.44
C PHE A 145 -31.67 -11.25 21.43
N THR A 146 -31.72 -10.70 20.24
CA THR A 146 -30.73 -10.97 19.19
C THR A 146 -29.97 -9.67 18.88
N THR A 147 -28.64 -9.74 18.92
CA THR A 147 -27.80 -8.59 18.61
C THR A 147 -27.84 -8.23 17.13
N ASN A 148 -27.58 -6.97 16.83
CA ASN A 148 -27.35 -6.52 15.47
C ASN A 148 -25.97 -6.95 14.95
N ILE A 149 -25.72 -6.72 13.65
CA ILE A 149 -24.38 -6.74 13.09
C ILE A 149 -23.75 -5.35 13.27
N VAL A 150 -22.46 -5.31 13.61
CA VAL A 150 -21.68 -4.06 13.57
C VAL A 150 -20.85 -4.08 12.31
N PRO A 151 -21.13 -3.17 11.36
CA PRO A 151 -20.35 -3.10 10.13
C PRO A 151 -18.88 -2.82 10.44
N ARG A 152 -17.98 -3.55 9.80
CA ARG A 152 -16.53 -3.36 9.91
C ARG A 152 -15.82 -3.79 8.64
N ILE A 153 -14.66 -3.20 8.43
CA ILE A 153 -13.73 -3.67 7.41
C ILE A 153 -13.12 -4.98 7.89
N THR A 154 -13.23 -6.02 7.08
CA THR A 154 -12.67 -7.35 7.38
C THR A 154 -11.27 -7.53 6.83
N ALA A 155 -11.01 -6.96 5.66
CA ALA A 155 -9.70 -6.95 5.02
C ALA A 155 -9.61 -5.84 3.96
N VAL A 156 -8.40 -5.40 3.68
CA VAL A 156 -8.05 -4.75 2.42
C VAL A 156 -7.14 -5.71 1.69
N THR A 157 -7.44 -6.01 0.44
CA THR A 157 -6.67 -6.98 -0.36
C THR A 157 -6.12 -6.32 -1.61
N GLY A 158 -4.94 -6.79 -2.03
CA GLY A 158 -4.28 -6.43 -3.28
C GLY A 158 -4.43 -7.52 -4.35
N ALA A 159 -3.41 -7.63 -5.21
CA ALA A 159 -3.36 -8.64 -6.27
C ALA A 159 -3.51 -10.06 -5.72
N GLY A 160 -4.26 -10.90 -6.43
CA GLY A 160 -4.47 -12.29 -6.04
C GLY A 160 -5.23 -12.49 -4.72
N GLY A 161 -5.86 -11.44 -4.17
CA GLY A 161 -6.60 -11.51 -2.92
C GLY A 161 -5.72 -11.51 -1.65
N ALA A 162 -4.44 -11.20 -1.77
CA ALA A 162 -3.53 -11.10 -0.62
C ALA A 162 -3.97 -9.98 0.32
N SER A 163 -4.10 -10.29 1.61
CA SER A 163 -4.45 -9.31 2.65
C SER A 163 -3.30 -8.35 2.91
N LEU A 164 -3.60 -7.05 2.94
CA LEU A 164 -2.65 -5.99 3.19
C LEU A 164 -2.69 -5.57 4.66
N VAL A 165 -1.51 -5.34 5.22
CA VAL A 165 -1.30 -4.82 6.57
C VAL A 165 -0.40 -3.59 6.51
N ASP A 166 -0.24 -2.88 7.62
CA ASP A 166 0.70 -1.76 7.70
C ASP A 166 2.10 -2.20 7.28
N GLY A 167 2.72 -1.44 6.38
CA GLY A 167 4.01 -1.76 5.77
C GLY A 167 3.94 -2.66 4.54
N SER A 168 2.77 -3.16 4.13
CA SER A 168 2.61 -3.91 2.88
C SER A 168 3.00 -3.05 1.67
N GLU A 169 3.54 -3.70 0.66
CA GLU A 169 3.89 -3.09 -0.61
C GLU A 169 2.98 -3.61 -1.71
N ILE A 170 2.56 -2.73 -2.58
CA ILE A 170 1.70 -3.05 -3.71
C ILE A 170 2.31 -2.52 -5.01
N ASP A 171 2.19 -3.29 -6.06
CA ASP A 171 2.59 -2.85 -7.39
C ASP A 171 1.67 -1.75 -7.89
N ALA A 172 2.24 -0.74 -8.53
CA ALA A 172 1.49 0.33 -9.15
C ALA A 172 0.47 -0.23 -10.16
N GLY A 173 -0.73 0.32 -10.15
CA GLY A 173 -1.83 -0.18 -10.97
C GLY A 173 -2.61 -1.35 -10.36
N THR A 174 -2.12 -1.98 -9.29
CA THR A 174 -2.85 -3.04 -8.58
C THR A 174 -4.06 -2.43 -7.85
N PRO A 175 -5.29 -2.86 -8.15
CA PRO A 175 -6.46 -2.37 -7.44
C PRO A 175 -6.47 -2.83 -5.99
N LEU A 176 -6.92 -1.96 -5.09
CA LEU A 176 -7.18 -2.29 -3.70
C LEU A 176 -8.65 -2.64 -3.53
N THR A 177 -8.94 -3.80 -2.95
CA THR A 177 -10.31 -4.19 -2.62
C THR A 177 -10.51 -4.13 -1.11
N ILE A 178 -11.47 -3.33 -0.69
CA ILE A 178 -11.87 -3.18 0.71
C ILE A 178 -13.07 -4.08 0.93
N ASN A 179 -12.98 -4.99 1.88
CA ASN A 179 -14.01 -5.97 2.17
C ASN A 179 -14.70 -5.64 3.51
N PHE A 180 -16.00 -5.75 3.55
CA PHE A 180 -16.85 -5.52 4.72
C PHE A 180 -17.55 -6.81 5.14
N ASN A 181 -17.89 -6.90 6.43
CA ASN A 181 -18.67 -8.03 6.97
C ASN A 181 -20.17 -7.91 6.65
N ASP A 182 -20.65 -6.76 6.19
CA ASP A 182 -22.04 -6.51 5.82
C ASP A 182 -22.18 -5.67 4.54
N ALA A 183 -23.39 -5.67 3.95
CA ALA A 183 -23.73 -4.82 2.82
C ALA A 183 -23.78 -3.35 3.25
N MET A 184 -22.94 -2.52 2.66
CA MET A 184 -22.82 -1.12 3.02
C MET A 184 -23.80 -0.24 2.22
N GLU A 185 -24.09 0.95 2.73
CA GLU A 185 -24.74 2.02 1.97
C GLU A 185 -23.65 2.82 1.24
N PRO A 186 -23.44 2.62 -0.07
CA PRO A 186 -22.31 3.17 -0.82
C PRO A 186 -22.11 4.68 -0.68
N MET A 187 -23.20 5.44 -0.60
CA MET A 187 -23.14 6.90 -0.53
C MET A 187 -22.60 7.43 0.80
N THR A 188 -22.59 6.60 1.85
CA THR A 188 -22.12 6.97 3.20
C THR A 188 -20.65 6.67 3.42
N VAL A 189 -20.11 5.69 2.68
CA VAL A 189 -18.74 5.22 2.85
C VAL A 189 -17.78 6.06 2.03
N LYS A 190 -16.80 6.65 2.67
CA LYS A 190 -15.80 7.49 2.01
C LYS A 190 -14.41 7.10 2.48
N PHE A 191 -13.50 6.92 1.53
CA PHE A 191 -12.09 6.72 1.80
C PHE A 191 -11.27 7.87 1.24
N THR A 192 -10.15 8.13 1.89
CA THR A 192 -9.13 9.05 1.39
C THR A 192 -7.81 8.32 1.19
N ILE A 193 -7.07 8.73 0.17
CA ILE A 193 -5.67 8.37 -0.03
C ILE A 193 -4.85 9.62 0.23
N GLY A 194 -4.11 9.62 1.34
CA GLY A 194 -3.55 10.85 1.88
C GLY A 194 -4.67 11.87 2.15
N THR A 195 -4.64 13.00 1.45
CA THR A 195 -5.66 14.06 1.57
C THR A 195 -6.76 14.02 0.48
N LYS A 196 -6.63 13.14 -0.53
CA LYS A 196 -7.55 13.08 -1.66
C LYS A 196 -8.64 12.04 -1.43
N LEU A 197 -9.89 12.39 -1.77
CA LEU A 197 -11.00 11.44 -1.76
C LEU A 197 -10.76 10.35 -2.82
N ALA A 198 -10.90 9.08 -2.42
CA ALA A 198 -10.79 7.94 -3.30
C ALA A 198 -12.10 7.71 -4.07
N ASP A 199 -11.99 7.33 -5.32
CA ASP A 199 -13.13 6.86 -6.12
C ASP A 199 -13.36 5.36 -5.84
N LEU A 200 -14.56 5.03 -5.35
CA LEU A 200 -14.94 3.68 -4.93
C LEU A 200 -15.82 3.04 -6.00
N LYS A 201 -15.36 1.93 -6.55
CA LYS A 201 -16.17 1.09 -7.43
C LYS A 201 -16.72 -0.10 -6.61
N TRP A 202 -18.01 -0.07 -6.33
CA TRP A 202 -18.69 -1.07 -5.51
C TRP A 202 -18.99 -2.35 -6.29
N ALA A 203 -18.92 -3.48 -5.61
CA ALA A 203 -19.44 -4.76 -6.07
C ALA A 203 -20.99 -4.74 -5.99
N ALA A 204 -21.63 -5.64 -6.73
CA ALA A 204 -23.10 -5.69 -6.83
C ALA A 204 -23.81 -6.06 -5.52
N ASP A 205 -23.10 -6.65 -4.56
CA ASP A 205 -23.61 -7.04 -3.24
C ASP A 205 -23.33 -5.99 -2.15
N ASP A 206 -22.70 -4.87 -2.50
CA ASP A 206 -22.28 -3.79 -1.63
C ASP A 206 -21.39 -4.22 -0.44
N ARG A 207 -20.79 -5.43 -0.50
CA ARG A 207 -19.91 -5.97 0.54
C ARG A 207 -18.45 -5.71 0.29
N SER A 208 -18.12 -5.21 -0.87
CA SER A 208 -16.75 -4.77 -1.19
C SER A 208 -16.73 -3.58 -2.12
N ALA A 209 -15.66 -2.79 -2.00
CA ALA A 209 -15.38 -1.66 -2.88
C ALA A 209 -13.94 -1.70 -3.36
N THR A 210 -13.72 -1.36 -4.62
CA THR A 210 -12.39 -1.35 -5.24
C THR A 210 -11.94 0.08 -5.50
N ILE A 211 -10.68 0.36 -5.21
CA ILE A 211 -9.97 1.61 -5.52
C ILE A 211 -8.91 1.31 -6.57
N SER A 212 -8.88 2.07 -7.65
CA SER A 212 -7.79 2.00 -8.63
C SER A 212 -6.54 2.71 -8.10
N THR A 213 -5.39 2.07 -8.20
CA THR A 213 -4.10 2.72 -7.95
C THR A 213 -3.38 3.14 -9.23
N GLN A 214 -4.03 2.96 -10.38
CA GLN A 214 -3.44 3.35 -11.67
C GLN A 214 -3.16 4.84 -11.74
N GLY A 215 -1.95 5.20 -12.16
CA GLY A 215 -1.51 6.60 -12.23
C GLY A 215 -1.21 7.26 -10.88
N MET A 216 -1.30 6.54 -9.76
CA MET A 216 -0.86 7.05 -8.48
C MET A 216 0.67 7.10 -8.40
N PRO A 217 1.25 8.09 -7.73
CA PRO A 217 2.69 8.17 -7.56
C PRO A 217 3.21 6.97 -6.76
N SER A 218 4.43 6.54 -7.06
CA SER A 218 5.15 5.59 -6.22
C SER A 218 5.51 6.24 -4.88
N GLY A 219 5.55 5.44 -3.83
CA GLY A 219 5.87 5.89 -2.47
C GLY A 219 4.82 5.51 -1.43
N PRO A 220 4.92 6.06 -0.22
CA PRO A 220 3.98 5.77 0.86
C PRO A 220 2.54 6.12 0.49
N LEU A 221 1.63 5.22 0.82
CA LEU A 221 0.19 5.38 0.67
C LEU A 221 -0.49 5.21 2.02
N VAL A 222 -1.31 6.17 2.41
CA VAL A 222 -2.15 6.09 3.59
C VAL A 222 -3.61 6.06 3.14
N LEU A 223 -4.26 4.91 3.31
CA LEU A 223 -5.67 4.72 3.06
C LEU A 223 -6.42 4.89 4.37
N SER A 224 -7.36 5.83 4.44
CA SER A 224 -8.17 6.07 5.63
C SER A 224 -9.65 6.16 5.30
N MET A 225 -10.49 5.60 6.18
CA MET A 225 -11.94 5.74 6.07
C MET A 225 -12.41 6.98 6.84
N ALA A 226 -13.19 7.82 6.18
CA ALA A 226 -13.82 8.96 6.85
C ALA A 226 -14.95 8.48 7.80
N PRO A 227 -15.19 9.17 8.92
CA PRO A 227 -16.30 8.86 9.82
C PRO A 227 -17.66 8.92 9.10
N GLY A 228 -18.62 8.10 9.54
CA GLY A 228 -20.02 8.16 9.09
C GLY A 228 -20.43 7.11 8.08
N GLY A 229 -19.53 6.20 7.67
CA GLY A 229 -19.90 5.03 6.86
C GLY A 229 -20.92 4.16 7.59
N SER A 230 -21.96 3.71 6.90
CA SER A 230 -23.02 2.86 7.46
C SER A 230 -23.40 1.73 6.52
N ASP A 231 -24.00 0.66 7.08
CA ASP A 231 -24.66 -0.38 6.31
C ASP A 231 -26.02 0.10 5.76
N GLN A 232 -26.67 -0.75 4.98
CA GLN A 232 -27.97 -0.47 4.38
C GLN A 232 -29.10 -0.33 5.43
N THR A 233 -28.88 -0.79 6.66
CA THR A 233 -29.83 -0.67 7.78
C THR A 233 -29.59 0.56 8.63
N GLY A 234 -28.48 1.26 8.43
CA GLY A 234 -28.12 2.52 9.08
C GLY A 234 -27.22 2.35 10.29
N HIS A 235 -26.64 1.17 10.54
CA HIS A 235 -25.62 0.99 11.56
C HIS A 235 -24.29 1.53 11.05
N HIS A 236 -23.56 2.23 11.92
CA HIS A 236 -22.27 2.83 11.56
C HIS A 236 -21.12 1.85 11.72
N VAL A 237 -20.12 1.97 10.84
CA VAL A 237 -18.86 1.24 10.95
C VAL A 237 -18.19 1.57 12.28
N ALA A 238 -17.77 0.52 13.00
CA ALA A 238 -17.11 0.68 14.29
C ALA A 238 -15.67 1.20 14.12
N GLY A 239 -15.32 2.21 14.92
CA GLY A 239 -13.97 2.73 15.03
C GLY A 239 -13.50 3.54 13.83
N THR A 240 -12.18 3.72 13.75
CA THR A 240 -11.47 4.35 12.65
C THR A 240 -10.64 3.33 11.90
N PHE A 241 -10.52 3.47 10.59
CA PHE A 241 -9.67 2.61 9.78
C PHE A 241 -8.57 3.45 9.13
N THR A 242 -7.36 2.96 9.25
CA THR A 242 -6.20 3.49 8.52
C THR A 242 -5.28 2.33 8.17
N LEU A 243 -4.85 2.26 6.91
CA LEU A 243 -3.85 1.32 6.42
C LEU A 243 -2.70 2.12 5.81
N LYS A 244 -1.49 1.88 6.31
CA LYS A 244 -0.25 2.48 5.80
C LYS A 244 0.47 1.45 4.94
N THR A 245 0.54 1.69 3.65
CA THR A 245 1.19 0.81 2.67
C THR A 245 2.05 1.64 1.73
N GLY A 246 2.60 1.05 0.69
CA GLY A 246 3.38 1.76 -0.32
C GLY A 246 3.08 1.25 -1.71
N ILE A 247 2.98 2.18 -2.67
CA ILE A 247 2.89 1.86 -4.09
C ILE A 247 4.28 1.95 -4.70
N TYR A 248 4.67 0.92 -5.42
CA TYR A 248 5.97 0.92 -6.08
C TYR A 248 5.81 0.48 -7.54
N TYR A 249 6.55 1.14 -8.40
CA TYR A 249 6.62 0.76 -9.80
C TYR A 249 7.67 -0.34 -9.95
N HIS A 250 7.20 -1.57 -10.10
CA HIS A 250 8.00 -2.64 -10.69
C HIS A 250 7.68 -2.69 -12.18
N ASP A 251 8.49 -3.24 -13.02
CA ASP A 251 8.08 -3.42 -14.42
C ASP A 251 6.84 -4.31 -14.51
N ARG A 252 5.78 -3.79 -15.07
CA ARG A 252 4.43 -4.36 -14.99
C ARG A 252 3.80 -4.70 -16.30
N GLU A 253 4.38 -4.25 -17.36
CA GLU A 253 3.82 -4.48 -18.68
C GLU A 253 4.04 -5.93 -19.13
N HIS A 254 5.04 -6.60 -18.52
CA HIS A 254 5.42 -7.96 -18.87
C HIS A 254 5.44 -8.87 -17.65
N THR A 255 4.59 -9.88 -17.69
CA THR A 255 4.44 -10.87 -16.62
C THR A 255 5.54 -11.94 -16.63
N THR A 256 6.33 -12.02 -17.70
CA THR A 256 7.37 -13.03 -17.88
C THR A 256 8.75 -12.37 -17.87
N ALA A 257 9.51 -12.64 -16.83
CA ALA A 257 10.91 -12.21 -16.75
C ALA A 257 11.74 -12.86 -17.88
N LEU A 258 12.72 -12.10 -18.35
CA LEU A 258 13.74 -12.61 -19.28
C LEU A 258 14.59 -13.67 -18.56
N LYS A 259 15.04 -14.66 -19.28
CA LYS A 259 15.99 -15.66 -18.80
C LYS A 259 17.37 -15.04 -18.54
N TYR A 260 17.74 -14.08 -19.38
CA TYR A 260 18.96 -13.29 -19.27
C TYR A 260 18.59 -11.80 -19.24
N PRO A 261 19.21 -10.97 -18.39
CA PRO A 261 18.97 -9.53 -18.41
C PRO A 261 19.29 -8.93 -19.79
N ALA A 262 18.45 -8.02 -20.26
CA ALA A 262 18.75 -7.24 -21.45
C ALA A 262 19.49 -5.96 -21.02
N LEU A 263 20.64 -5.70 -21.63
CA LEU A 263 21.45 -4.51 -21.42
C LEU A 263 21.33 -3.62 -22.65
N ILE A 264 20.70 -2.49 -22.50
CA ILE A 264 20.47 -1.56 -23.61
C ILE A 264 21.41 -0.37 -23.49
N GLN A 265 22.17 -0.09 -24.56
CA GLN A 265 23.03 1.09 -24.63
C GLN A 265 22.21 2.32 -24.96
N VAL A 266 22.12 3.25 -24.04
CA VAL A 266 21.28 4.45 -24.14
C VAL A 266 22.18 5.69 -24.19
N PRO A 267 22.03 6.58 -25.20
CA PRO A 267 22.74 7.86 -25.24
C PRO A 267 22.24 8.80 -24.15
N ASN A 268 23.11 9.69 -23.70
CA ASN A 268 22.78 10.71 -22.73
C ASN A 268 23.12 12.12 -23.18
N ASP A 269 23.32 12.33 -24.46
CA ASP A 269 23.46 13.67 -25.00
C ASP A 269 22.11 14.43 -25.02
N TYR A 270 22.20 15.75 -25.07
CA TYR A 270 21.06 16.66 -25.00
C TYR A 270 19.90 16.29 -25.94
N TYR A 271 20.20 15.87 -27.19
CA TYR A 271 19.18 15.57 -28.19
C TYR A 271 18.55 14.18 -28.01
N ALA A 272 19.19 13.31 -27.26
CA ALA A 272 18.68 11.99 -26.95
C ALA A 272 17.67 11.97 -25.80
N ARG A 273 17.70 13.00 -24.94
CA ARG A 273 16.78 13.15 -23.79
C ARG A 273 15.40 13.63 -24.30
N ASP A 274 14.25 13.25 -23.69
CA ASP A 274 14.08 12.20 -22.70
C ASP A 274 14.07 10.84 -23.42
N GLN A 275 14.60 9.84 -22.73
CA GLN A 275 14.66 8.48 -23.27
C GLN A 275 13.37 7.72 -22.90
N ASN A 276 13.07 6.68 -23.68
CA ASN A 276 11.92 5.80 -23.45
C ASN A 276 12.32 4.57 -22.64
N GLY A 277 11.49 4.16 -21.68
CA GLY A 277 11.59 2.89 -20.97
C GLY A 277 12.57 2.87 -19.80
N LEU A 278 13.28 3.97 -19.49
CA LEU A 278 14.25 3.99 -18.39
C LEU A 278 13.61 3.77 -17.01
N GLN A 279 12.35 4.18 -16.81
CA GLN A 279 11.64 3.94 -15.55
C GLN A 279 11.44 2.45 -15.27
N ALA A 280 11.35 1.62 -16.31
CA ALA A 280 11.19 0.19 -16.19
C ALA A 280 12.52 -0.57 -16.02
N ALA A 281 13.65 0.11 -16.11
CA ALA A 281 14.93 -0.51 -15.89
C ALA A 281 15.10 -0.94 -14.42
N ASP A 282 15.75 -2.07 -14.22
CA ASP A 282 16.15 -2.53 -12.90
C ASP A 282 17.36 -1.77 -12.38
N ILE A 283 18.33 -1.53 -13.26
CA ILE A 283 19.55 -0.78 -12.97
C ILE A 283 19.90 0.06 -14.18
N VAL A 284 20.32 1.30 -13.97
CA VAL A 284 20.97 2.12 -14.99
C VAL A 284 22.37 2.45 -14.50
N PHE A 285 23.38 2.03 -15.25
CA PHE A 285 24.75 2.48 -15.07
C PHE A 285 24.97 3.71 -15.93
N GLU A 286 25.47 4.78 -15.35
CA GLU A 286 25.90 5.99 -16.04
C GLU A 286 27.40 6.20 -15.87
N TYR A 287 28.08 6.55 -16.94
CA TYR A 287 29.53 6.71 -16.97
C TYR A 287 29.94 7.67 -18.09
N LEU A 288 31.10 8.31 -17.95
CA LEU A 288 31.65 9.14 -18.99
C LEU A 288 31.93 8.37 -20.29
N ALA A 289 31.55 8.95 -21.39
CA ALA A 289 31.89 8.55 -22.73
C ALA A 289 32.81 9.64 -23.39
N GLU A 290 32.95 9.61 -24.69
CA GLU A 290 33.77 10.61 -25.39
C GLU A 290 33.16 12.01 -25.28
N GLY A 291 34.02 13.01 -25.27
CA GLY A 291 33.64 14.44 -25.37
C GLY A 291 33.02 15.02 -24.11
N GLY A 292 33.22 14.40 -22.96
CA GLY A 292 32.63 14.85 -21.69
C GLY A 292 31.14 14.63 -21.56
N ILE A 293 30.57 13.76 -22.40
CA ILE A 293 29.16 13.36 -22.37
C ILE A 293 29.06 12.00 -21.67
N THR A 294 28.04 11.80 -20.86
CA THR A 294 27.78 10.46 -20.27
C THR A 294 27.05 9.53 -21.23
N ARG A 295 27.07 8.27 -20.93
CA ARG A 295 26.29 7.23 -21.57
C ARG A 295 25.72 6.28 -20.53
N CYS A 296 24.59 5.66 -20.84
CA CYS A 296 23.93 4.73 -19.93
C CYS A 296 23.93 3.31 -20.50
N THR A 297 24.11 2.33 -19.60
CA THR A 297 23.76 0.93 -19.82
C THR A 297 22.56 0.62 -18.94
N ALA A 298 21.39 0.49 -19.52
CA ALA A 298 20.16 0.17 -18.80
C ALA A 298 19.92 -1.35 -18.79
N ILE A 299 19.73 -1.94 -17.62
CA ILE A 299 19.54 -3.37 -17.40
C ILE A 299 18.07 -3.65 -17.12
N PHE A 300 17.49 -4.58 -17.86
CA PHE A 300 16.10 -4.99 -17.76
C PHE A 300 16.00 -6.49 -17.51
N GLN A 301 15.40 -6.89 -16.39
CA GLN A 301 14.95 -8.28 -16.20
C GLN A 301 13.59 -8.50 -16.92
N ASN A 302 12.84 -7.42 -17.10
CA ASN A 302 11.61 -7.37 -17.86
C ASN A 302 11.65 -6.16 -18.79
N ALA A 303 11.64 -6.40 -20.09
CA ALA A 303 11.75 -5.34 -21.08
C ALA A 303 10.38 -4.71 -21.40
N PRO A 304 10.20 -3.37 -21.22
CA PRO A 304 8.98 -2.66 -21.57
C PRO A 304 8.77 -2.61 -23.09
N ASP A 305 7.59 -2.14 -23.50
CA ASP A 305 7.22 -2.13 -24.93
C ASP A 305 8.10 -1.24 -25.79
N LEU A 306 8.71 -0.22 -25.23
CA LEU A 306 9.56 0.73 -25.95
C LEU A 306 10.77 1.12 -25.12
N ILE A 307 11.97 0.90 -25.68
CA ILE A 307 13.25 1.31 -25.06
C ILE A 307 14.09 2.05 -26.09
N GLY A 308 14.75 3.10 -25.66
CA GLY A 308 15.70 3.84 -26.47
C GLY A 308 15.53 5.37 -26.40
N PRO A 309 16.28 6.12 -27.20
CA PRO A 309 17.11 5.64 -28.32
C PRO A 309 18.29 4.79 -27.87
N MET A 310 18.86 4.04 -28.83
CA MET A 310 20.03 3.18 -28.61
C MET A 310 21.28 3.79 -29.25
N ARG A 311 22.43 3.51 -28.62
CA ARG A 311 23.75 3.96 -29.07
C ARG A 311 24.81 2.87 -29.01
N SER A 312 26.03 3.26 -29.34
CA SER A 312 27.19 2.38 -29.38
C SER A 312 27.66 2.00 -27.97
N SER A 313 28.16 0.77 -27.82
CA SER A 313 28.81 0.28 -26.61
C SER A 313 30.19 0.91 -26.37
N ARG A 314 30.68 0.73 -25.16
CA ARG A 314 32.01 1.13 -24.70
C ARG A 314 32.63 -0.04 -23.91
N PHE A 315 33.90 0.07 -23.52
CA PHE A 315 34.56 -0.97 -22.71
C PHE A 315 33.75 -1.35 -21.47
N ILE A 316 33.29 -0.34 -20.74
CA ILE A 316 32.49 -0.54 -19.53
C ILE A 316 31.18 -1.29 -19.81
N SER A 317 30.56 -1.11 -20.97
CA SER A 317 29.34 -1.84 -21.37
C SER A 317 29.60 -3.33 -21.48
N LEU A 318 30.77 -3.72 -21.99
CA LEU A 318 31.17 -5.14 -22.09
C LEU A 318 31.39 -5.73 -20.71
N LYS A 319 32.06 -4.97 -19.80
CA LYS A 319 32.28 -5.40 -18.41
C LYS A 319 30.96 -5.57 -17.66
N ILE A 320 30.02 -4.61 -17.81
CA ILE A 320 28.68 -4.74 -17.22
C ILE A 320 27.96 -5.97 -17.78
N ALA A 321 28.00 -6.20 -19.12
CA ALA A 321 27.36 -7.36 -19.73
C ALA A 321 27.93 -8.69 -19.18
N ARG A 322 29.23 -8.77 -18.95
CA ARG A 322 29.88 -9.93 -18.34
C ARG A 322 29.46 -10.13 -16.88
N HIS A 323 29.46 -9.05 -16.05
CA HIS A 323 29.08 -9.13 -14.66
C HIS A 323 27.61 -9.55 -14.44
N TYR A 324 26.74 -9.20 -15.38
CA TYR A 324 25.31 -9.50 -15.26
C TYR A 324 24.85 -10.65 -16.16
N ASP A 325 25.78 -11.38 -16.81
CA ASP A 325 25.48 -12.46 -17.75
C ASP A 325 24.39 -12.09 -18.77
N GLY A 326 24.43 -10.82 -19.23
CA GLY A 326 23.32 -10.21 -19.96
C GLY A 326 23.53 -10.14 -21.46
N LEU A 327 22.42 -9.92 -22.17
CA LEU A 327 22.39 -9.71 -23.62
C LEU A 327 22.56 -8.23 -23.92
N LEU A 328 23.68 -7.84 -24.56
CA LEU A 328 24.03 -6.44 -24.84
C LEU A 328 23.47 -5.99 -26.20
N PHE A 329 22.52 -5.04 -26.18
CA PHE A 329 21.94 -4.43 -27.36
C PHE A 329 22.55 -3.05 -27.62
N GLN A 330 23.02 -2.82 -28.83
CA GLN A 330 23.77 -1.64 -29.21
C GLN A 330 23.64 -1.27 -30.70
N SER A 331 24.00 -0.05 -31.06
CA SER A 331 23.99 0.42 -32.46
C SER A 331 25.35 0.38 -33.15
N GLY A 332 26.42 0.00 -32.46
CA GLY A 332 27.79 -0.04 -32.98
C GLY A 332 28.84 0.09 -31.87
N GLU A 333 30.10 0.08 -32.25
CA GLU A 333 31.24 0.18 -31.33
C GLU A 333 32.45 0.75 -32.03
N SER A 334 33.42 1.25 -31.25
CA SER A 334 34.73 1.63 -31.80
C SER A 334 35.57 0.39 -32.12
N GLN A 335 36.60 0.54 -32.94
CA GLN A 335 37.52 -0.59 -33.21
C GLN A 335 38.20 -1.08 -31.92
N ALA A 336 38.54 -0.19 -31.02
CA ALA A 336 39.12 -0.56 -29.71
C ALA A 336 38.14 -1.38 -28.89
N THR A 337 36.85 -0.99 -28.83
CA THR A 337 35.78 -1.75 -28.15
C THR A 337 35.57 -3.13 -28.81
N ALA A 338 35.54 -3.18 -30.15
CA ALA A 338 35.43 -4.44 -30.90
C ALA A 338 36.60 -5.39 -30.61
N SER A 339 37.82 -4.86 -30.50
CA SER A 339 39.00 -5.64 -30.15
C SER A 339 38.91 -6.21 -28.72
N ALA A 340 38.40 -5.40 -27.77
CA ALA A 340 38.16 -5.86 -26.40
C ALA A 340 37.08 -6.95 -26.35
N ALA A 341 35.97 -6.76 -27.10
CA ALA A 341 34.91 -7.75 -27.20
C ALA A 341 35.35 -9.06 -27.86
N ALA A 342 36.31 -8.99 -28.78
CA ALA A 342 36.90 -10.19 -29.38
C ALA A 342 37.83 -10.94 -28.41
N ALA A 343 38.49 -10.23 -27.51
CA ALA A 343 39.38 -10.80 -26.48
C ALA A 343 38.59 -11.45 -25.33
N ASP A 344 37.44 -10.84 -24.93
CA ASP A 344 36.57 -11.32 -23.87
C ASP A 344 35.10 -11.23 -24.34
N PRO A 345 34.58 -12.25 -25.06
CA PRO A 345 33.31 -12.19 -25.73
C PRO A 345 32.12 -12.14 -24.78
N VAL A 346 31.20 -11.20 -25.03
CA VAL A 346 29.86 -11.16 -24.43
C VAL A 346 28.79 -11.24 -25.51
N PRO A 347 27.57 -11.71 -25.21
CA PRO A 347 26.48 -11.72 -26.20
C PRO A 347 26.13 -10.32 -26.65
N GLN A 348 26.28 -10.02 -27.93
CA GLN A 348 26.01 -8.70 -28.49
C GLN A 348 25.01 -8.75 -29.63
N PHE A 349 24.06 -7.82 -29.63
CA PHE A 349 23.03 -7.65 -30.65
C PHE A 349 23.11 -6.24 -31.25
N PHE A 350 23.60 -6.17 -32.47
CA PHE A 350 23.71 -4.93 -33.23
C PHE A 350 22.40 -4.59 -33.94
N ASP A 351 22.24 -3.36 -34.35
CA ASP A 351 21.07 -2.85 -35.09
C ASP A 351 20.83 -3.59 -36.43
N THR A 352 21.85 -4.25 -36.95
CA THR A 352 21.78 -5.00 -38.22
C THR A 352 21.09 -6.36 -38.11
N VAL A 353 20.83 -6.88 -36.91
CA VAL A 353 20.26 -8.24 -36.73
C VAL A 353 18.74 -8.31 -36.71
N GLY A 354 18.04 -7.18 -36.89
CA GLY A 354 16.59 -7.17 -37.12
C GLY A 354 15.69 -7.19 -35.91
N TYR A 355 16.25 -7.00 -34.68
CA TYR A 355 15.46 -6.89 -33.44
C TYR A 355 15.11 -5.43 -33.10
N THR A 356 15.73 -4.49 -33.77
CA THR A 356 15.60 -3.06 -33.57
C THR A 356 14.95 -2.38 -34.79
N TYR A 357 14.51 -1.15 -34.61
CA TYR A 357 13.95 -0.34 -35.69
C TYR A 357 14.28 1.15 -35.51
N ARG A 358 14.23 1.93 -36.59
CA ARG A 358 14.36 3.38 -36.51
C ARG A 358 13.01 4.05 -36.56
N THR A 359 12.74 4.91 -35.55
CA THR A 359 11.52 5.71 -35.51
C THR A 359 11.67 6.99 -36.32
N ASN A 360 10.56 7.48 -36.89
CA ASN A 360 10.49 8.81 -37.50
C ASN A 360 10.16 9.93 -36.50
N ALA A 361 9.88 9.58 -35.23
CA ALA A 361 9.59 10.54 -34.18
C ALA A 361 10.84 11.25 -33.64
N ARG A 362 12.03 10.76 -34.00
CA ARG A 362 13.32 11.33 -33.60
C ARG A 362 14.25 11.42 -34.80
N TYR A 363 15.20 12.36 -34.77
CA TYR A 363 16.23 12.48 -35.79
C TYR A 363 17.37 11.49 -35.54
N ALA A 364 17.96 11.01 -36.63
CA ALA A 364 19.21 10.25 -36.53
C ALA A 364 20.34 11.14 -35.95
N PRO A 365 21.22 10.57 -35.12
CA PRO A 365 21.36 9.16 -34.79
C PRO A 365 20.46 8.67 -33.61
N ASP A 366 19.68 9.55 -32.95
CA ASP A 366 18.91 9.27 -31.74
C ASP A 366 17.51 8.71 -32.01
N ASN A 367 17.40 7.86 -33.03
CA ASN A 367 16.14 7.29 -33.50
C ASN A 367 16.11 5.76 -33.57
N LEU A 368 17.17 5.08 -33.12
CA LEU A 368 17.20 3.62 -33.06
C LEU A 368 16.52 3.15 -31.76
N MET A 369 15.50 2.32 -31.91
CA MET A 369 14.67 1.84 -30.80
C MET A 369 14.62 0.32 -30.79
N ILE A 370 14.30 -0.25 -29.62
CA ILE A 370 13.98 -1.65 -29.47
C ILE A 370 12.66 -1.80 -28.71
N SER A 371 11.87 -2.81 -29.07
CA SER A 371 10.68 -3.17 -28.30
C SER A 371 10.96 -4.35 -27.37
N GLY A 372 10.17 -4.49 -26.31
CA GLY A 372 10.24 -5.68 -25.46
C GLY A 372 10.04 -6.98 -26.25
N ASN A 373 9.23 -6.97 -27.32
CA ASN A 373 9.10 -8.11 -28.22
C ASN A 373 10.40 -8.38 -28.99
N GLY A 374 11.11 -7.33 -29.42
CA GLY A 374 12.42 -7.46 -30.05
C GLY A 374 13.46 -8.09 -29.10
N VAL A 375 13.48 -7.65 -27.85
CA VAL A 375 14.35 -8.23 -26.80
C VAL A 375 14.03 -9.71 -26.59
N ARG A 376 12.76 -10.07 -26.41
CA ARG A 376 12.33 -11.47 -26.23
C ARG A 376 12.63 -12.34 -27.44
N ALA A 377 12.46 -11.81 -28.64
CA ALA A 377 12.81 -12.54 -29.86
C ALA A 377 14.32 -12.80 -29.95
N ALA A 378 15.15 -11.84 -29.56
CA ALA A 378 16.60 -12.01 -29.49
C ALA A 378 16.97 -13.09 -28.45
N GLU A 379 16.39 -13.03 -27.26
CA GLU A 379 16.60 -14.03 -26.21
C GLU A 379 16.20 -15.45 -26.67
N GLN A 380 15.04 -15.61 -27.30
CA GLN A 380 14.57 -16.90 -27.81
C GLN A 380 15.51 -17.51 -28.83
N ASN A 381 16.19 -16.68 -29.60
CA ASN A 381 17.16 -17.10 -30.61
C ASN A 381 18.59 -17.23 -30.05
N TYR A 382 18.78 -16.89 -28.79
CA TYR A 382 20.07 -16.99 -28.10
C TYR A 382 20.16 -18.34 -27.37
N PHE A 383 21.05 -19.20 -27.82
CA PHE A 383 21.34 -20.48 -27.19
C PHE A 383 22.62 -20.37 -26.37
N SER A 384 22.53 -20.60 -25.09
CA SER A 384 23.67 -20.56 -24.19
C SER A 384 23.60 -21.69 -23.16
N ASN A 385 24.79 -22.18 -22.76
CA ASN A 385 24.96 -23.05 -21.61
C ASN A 385 25.02 -22.28 -20.28
N ILE A 386 24.98 -20.94 -20.33
CA ILE A 386 24.96 -20.09 -19.13
C ILE A 386 23.59 -20.28 -18.44
N PRO A 387 23.56 -20.55 -17.14
CA PRO A 387 22.32 -20.63 -16.38
C PRO A 387 21.51 -19.34 -16.48
N ALA A 388 20.20 -19.43 -16.37
CA ALA A 388 19.35 -18.26 -16.25
C ALA A 388 19.81 -17.41 -15.05
N PHE A 389 19.86 -16.09 -15.24
CA PHE A 389 20.25 -15.16 -14.20
C PHE A 389 19.06 -14.27 -13.82
N ALA A 390 18.78 -14.17 -12.54
CA ALA A 390 17.78 -13.24 -12.01
C ALA A 390 18.47 -12.23 -11.08
N LEU A 391 18.19 -10.94 -11.28
CA LEU A 391 18.69 -9.89 -10.40
C LEU A 391 18.10 -10.06 -9.00
N PRO A 392 18.93 -10.27 -7.96
CA PRO A 392 18.44 -10.37 -6.60
C PRO A 392 18.03 -8.98 -6.11
N LYS A 393 16.73 -8.74 -6.04
CA LYS A 393 16.17 -7.48 -5.55
C LYS A 393 15.34 -7.73 -4.30
N ALA A 394 15.60 -6.93 -3.26
CA ALA A 394 14.82 -6.91 -2.04
C ALA A 394 14.98 -5.54 -1.38
N ARG A 395 13.96 -5.05 -0.69
CA ARG A 395 14.07 -3.78 0.03
C ARG A 395 15.11 -3.85 1.11
N PRO A 396 16.12 -2.98 1.05
CA PRO A 396 17.14 -2.94 2.09
C PRO A 396 16.56 -2.31 3.38
N ASP A 397 16.92 -2.89 4.52
CA ASP A 397 16.70 -2.30 5.84
C ASP A 397 18.05 -1.71 6.31
N LEU A 398 18.29 -0.44 5.98
CA LEU A 398 19.55 0.25 6.25
C LEU A 398 19.40 1.14 7.48
N ASN A 399 20.38 1.06 8.39
CA ASN A 399 20.41 1.85 9.61
C ASN A 399 21.65 2.77 9.65
N GLY A 400 21.53 3.90 10.34
CA GLY A 400 22.68 4.78 10.64
C GLY A 400 23.08 5.72 9.50
N GLY A 401 22.22 5.96 8.51
CA GLY A 401 22.47 6.92 7.43
C GLY A 401 22.45 8.37 7.88
N THR A 402 23.13 9.24 7.14
CA THR A 402 23.10 10.69 7.31
C THR A 402 22.12 11.32 6.33
N GLY A 403 21.54 12.48 6.65
CA GLY A 403 20.62 13.17 5.74
C GLY A 403 21.26 13.48 4.39
N ALA A 404 20.63 13.06 3.29
CA ALA A 404 21.07 13.23 1.91
C ALA A 404 19.86 13.52 1.00
N ALA A 405 19.19 14.64 1.29
CA ALA A 405 18.08 15.10 0.46
C ALA A 405 18.52 15.53 -0.96
N THR A 406 19.79 15.87 -1.13
CA THR A 406 20.40 16.21 -2.41
C THR A 406 21.73 15.45 -2.53
N VAL A 407 21.94 14.85 -3.69
CA VAL A 407 23.20 14.16 -4.06
C VAL A 407 23.71 14.79 -5.36
N THR A 408 24.96 15.21 -5.40
CA THR A 408 25.59 15.78 -6.58
C THR A 408 26.71 14.86 -7.08
N VAL A 409 26.72 14.61 -8.38
CA VAL A 409 27.77 13.87 -9.08
C VAL A 409 28.37 14.81 -10.12
N ASP A 410 29.45 15.50 -9.74
CA ASP A 410 30.01 16.60 -10.52
C ASP A 410 30.53 16.14 -11.89
N GLU A 411 31.14 14.96 -11.98
CA GLU A 411 31.64 14.40 -13.24
C GLU A 411 30.54 14.17 -14.29
N HIS A 412 29.30 13.93 -13.82
CA HIS A 412 28.14 13.71 -14.69
C HIS A 412 27.22 14.93 -14.79
N TYR A 413 27.58 16.05 -14.17
CA TYR A 413 26.71 17.25 -14.06
C TYR A 413 25.33 16.92 -13.50
N SER A 414 25.23 15.89 -12.67
CA SER A 414 23.98 15.32 -12.18
C SER A 414 23.68 15.74 -10.75
N VAL A 415 22.41 16.06 -10.50
CA VAL A 415 21.87 16.33 -9.17
C VAL A 415 20.65 15.45 -8.96
N TYR A 416 20.64 14.70 -7.87
CA TYR A 416 19.52 13.88 -7.43
C TYR A 416 18.86 14.56 -6.23
N SER A 417 17.59 14.86 -6.34
CA SER A 417 16.78 15.48 -5.27
C SER A 417 15.78 14.49 -4.74
N TYR A 418 15.81 14.24 -3.42
CA TYR A 418 14.88 13.33 -2.77
C TYR A 418 13.50 13.96 -2.59
N ASP A 419 12.49 13.28 -3.05
CA ASP A 419 11.09 13.63 -2.83
C ASP A 419 10.49 12.73 -1.73
N PRO A 420 10.20 13.27 -0.54
CA PRO A 420 9.64 12.48 0.55
C PRO A 420 8.20 12.01 0.29
N VAL A 421 7.50 12.60 -0.69
CA VAL A 421 6.13 12.18 -1.05
C VAL A 421 6.16 10.89 -1.85
N THR A 422 7.11 10.77 -2.78
CA THR A 422 7.27 9.55 -3.59
C THR A 422 8.24 8.55 -2.95
N GLY A 423 9.06 8.99 -1.99
CA GLY A 423 10.10 8.17 -1.39
C GLY A 423 11.28 7.87 -2.32
N THR A 424 11.45 8.64 -3.41
CA THR A 424 12.41 8.41 -4.47
C THR A 424 13.24 9.66 -4.76
N TYR A 425 14.33 9.49 -5.50
CA TYR A 425 15.11 10.59 -6.04
C TYR A 425 14.66 10.93 -7.46
N GLN A 426 14.70 12.23 -7.79
CA GLN A 426 14.54 12.76 -9.14
C GLN A 426 15.91 13.24 -9.64
N LYS A 427 16.28 12.89 -10.87
CA LYS A 427 17.54 13.30 -11.49
C LYS A 427 17.35 14.55 -12.32
N THR A 428 18.24 15.52 -12.12
CA THR A 428 18.43 16.68 -12.98
C THR A 428 19.88 16.70 -13.46
N GLU A 429 20.11 17.00 -14.72
CA GLU A 429 21.43 17.14 -15.33
C GLU A 429 21.41 18.36 -16.25
N GLU A 430 22.34 19.27 -16.07
CA GLU A 430 22.42 20.52 -16.84
C GLU A 430 21.07 21.28 -16.90
N ASP A 431 20.37 21.47 -15.82
CA ASP A 431 19.04 22.10 -15.72
C ASP A 431 17.88 21.31 -16.38
N HIS A 432 18.13 20.10 -16.90
CA HIS A 432 17.10 19.24 -17.44
C HIS A 432 16.67 18.17 -16.42
N THR A 433 15.41 18.16 -16.02
CA THR A 433 14.83 17.09 -15.19
C THR A 433 14.51 15.88 -16.05
N TYR A 434 15.13 14.75 -15.75
CA TYR A 434 14.95 13.50 -16.49
C TYR A 434 13.54 12.96 -16.37
N LYS A 435 12.97 12.60 -17.52
CA LYS A 435 11.65 11.96 -17.63
C LYS A 435 11.77 10.68 -18.45
N ASP A 436 10.88 9.74 -18.17
CA ASP A 436 10.61 8.68 -19.13
C ASP A 436 9.68 9.23 -20.21
N ALA A 437 10.12 9.25 -21.46
CA ALA A 437 9.34 9.81 -22.56
C ALA A 437 8.06 9.01 -22.84
N SER A 438 8.02 7.70 -22.53
CA SER A 438 6.82 6.86 -22.67
C SER A 438 5.76 7.20 -21.63
N LEU A 439 6.16 7.65 -20.44
CA LEU A 439 5.29 7.98 -19.34
C LEU A 439 5.01 9.49 -19.22
N GLY A 440 5.87 10.34 -19.78
CA GLY A 440 5.81 11.80 -19.63
C GLY A 440 6.00 12.28 -18.18
N GLN A 441 6.59 11.45 -17.32
CA GLN A 441 6.78 11.68 -15.89
C GLN A 441 8.26 11.74 -15.54
N PRO A 442 8.69 12.52 -14.54
CA PRO A 442 10.03 12.45 -13.99
C PRO A 442 10.39 11.02 -13.56
N LEU A 443 11.64 10.63 -13.79
CA LEU A 443 12.16 9.35 -13.31
C LEU A 443 12.08 9.30 -11.78
N ARG A 444 11.68 8.14 -11.27
CA ARG A 444 11.62 7.82 -9.84
C ARG A 444 12.67 6.79 -9.53
N ILE A 445 13.77 7.27 -8.98
CA ILE A 445 14.96 6.46 -8.67
C ILE A 445 14.88 6.09 -7.19
N GLU A 446 14.73 4.81 -6.89
CA GLU A 446 14.60 4.35 -5.51
C GLU A 446 15.92 4.40 -4.75
N MET A 447 17.03 4.13 -5.45
CA MET A 447 18.37 4.17 -4.86
C MET A 447 19.35 4.77 -5.86
N VAL A 448 20.16 5.70 -5.39
CA VAL A 448 21.31 6.21 -6.13
C VAL A 448 22.57 5.62 -5.52
N ILE A 449 23.46 5.12 -6.35
CA ILE A 449 24.76 4.55 -5.95
C ILE A 449 25.84 5.27 -6.73
N VAL A 450 26.86 5.76 -6.06
CA VAL A 450 28.03 6.38 -6.69
C VAL A 450 29.23 5.48 -6.39
N ILE A 451 29.75 4.80 -7.40
CA ILE A 451 30.93 3.94 -7.26
C ILE A 451 32.17 4.69 -7.76
N HIS A 452 33.21 4.68 -6.93
CA HIS A 452 34.51 5.21 -7.31
C HIS A 452 35.42 4.06 -7.77
N THR A 453 36.06 4.26 -8.94
CA THR A 453 36.92 3.24 -9.51
C THR A 453 38.07 3.85 -10.30
N ALA A 454 39.09 3.05 -10.59
CA ALA A 454 40.18 3.47 -11.45
C ALA A 454 39.71 3.64 -12.90
N GLU A 455 40.20 4.66 -13.56
CA GLU A 455 39.93 4.99 -14.95
C GLU A 455 41.22 5.03 -15.77
N GLN A 456 41.12 4.58 -17.02
CA GLN A 456 42.18 4.76 -18.03
C GLN A 456 41.59 5.35 -19.32
N LEU A 457 42.33 6.25 -19.93
CA LEU A 457 41.99 6.78 -21.25
C LEU A 457 42.64 5.92 -22.35
N VAL A 458 41.83 5.31 -23.19
CA VAL A 458 42.27 4.44 -24.27
C VAL A 458 42.01 5.12 -25.62
N ASN A 459 43.04 5.20 -26.48
CA ASN A 459 42.89 5.79 -27.80
C ASN A 459 41.96 4.90 -28.67
N VAL A 460 40.97 5.50 -29.31
CA VAL A 460 39.99 4.76 -30.15
C VAL A 460 40.58 4.29 -31.49
N GLY A 461 41.78 4.76 -31.87
CA GLY A 461 42.42 4.37 -33.11
C GLY A 461 41.83 5.01 -34.37
N ASP A 462 41.11 6.13 -34.21
CA ASP A 462 40.44 6.85 -35.32
C ASP A 462 41.35 7.82 -36.07
N GLY A 463 42.60 7.97 -35.62
CA GLY A 463 43.56 8.91 -36.16
C GLY A 463 43.31 10.40 -35.77
N HIS A 464 42.26 10.70 -35.03
CA HIS A 464 41.90 12.03 -34.58
C HIS A 464 42.23 12.29 -33.10
N GLY A 465 42.79 11.29 -32.40
CA GLY A 465 43.19 11.39 -31.00
C GLY A 465 42.04 11.30 -29.98
N ALA A 466 40.90 10.82 -30.42
CA ALA A 466 39.80 10.58 -29.48
C ALA A 466 40.11 9.44 -28.50
N HIS A 467 39.70 9.60 -27.28
CA HIS A 467 39.91 8.62 -26.21
C HIS A 467 38.56 8.15 -25.69
N ILE A 468 38.52 6.88 -25.26
CA ILE A 468 37.39 6.27 -24.51
C ILE A 468 37.84 6.12 -23.07
N HIS A 469 36.90 6.35 -22.17
CA HIS A 469 37.07 6.05 -20.74
C HIS A 469 36.92 4.53 -20.49
N ASP A 470 37.95 3.92 -19.93
CA ASP A 470 37.92 2.51 -19.50
C ASP A 470 37.97 2.44 -17.98
N PHE A 471 36.82 2.19 -17.37
CA PHE A 471 36.64 2.07 -15.94
C PHE A 471 36.91 0.63 -15.48
N ASP A 472 37.60 0.47 -14.34
CA ASP A 472 37.83 -0.83 -13.73
C ASP A 472 36.60 -1.27 -12.93
N LEU A 473 35.82 -2.19 -13.48
CA LEU A 473 34.69 -2.83 -12.78
C LEU A 473 35.03 -4.20 -12.20
N ASP A 474 36.30 -4.62 -12.25
CA ASP A 474 36.72 -5.95 -11.83
C ASP A 474 37.36 -5.98 -10.43
N SER A 475 37.82 -4.85 -9.94
CA SER A 475 38.52 -4.79 -8.64
C SER A 475 37.58 -4.45 -7.48
N GLY A 476 37.06 -3.26 -7.44
CA GLY A 476 36.27 -2.72 -6.34
C GLY A 476 36.73 -1.33 -5.93
N GLY A 477 36.04 -0.68 -5.01
CA GLY A 477 36.35 0.67 -4.58
C GLY A 477 35.43 1.20 -3.51
N ALA A 478 35.53 2.50 -3.25
CA ALA A 478 34.60 3.19 -2.37
C ALA A 478 33.20 3.34 -3.01
N VAL A 479 32.17 3.43 -2.18
CA VAL A 479 30.81 3.65 -2.64
C VAL A 479 30.04 4.60 -1.72
N GLY A 480 29.29 5.51 -2.33
CA GLY A 480 28.21 6.24 -1.69
C GLY A 480 26.87 5.62 -2.09
N ILE A 481 26.01 5.35 -1.13
CA ILE A 481 24.68 4.76 -1.35
C ILE A 481 23.65 5.72 -0.78
N TYR A 482 22.63 6.06 -1.57
CA TYR A 482 21.61 7.03 -1.19
C TYR A 482 20.24 6.38 -1.35
N TYR A 483 19.55 6.24 -0.22
CA TYR A 483 18.28 5.54 -0.14
C TYR A 483 17.34 6.24 0.85
N LYS A 484 16.10 6.52 0.42
CA LYS A 484 15.07 7.18 1.25
C LYS A 484 15.53 8.50 1.90
N GLY A 485 16.29 9.30 1.17
CA GLY A 485 16.79 10.60 1.66
C GLY A 485 17.96 10.51 2.64
N LEU A 486 18.54 9.33 2.80
CA LEU A 486 19.71 9.08 3.65
C LEU A 486 20.90 8.61 2.81
N GLY A 487 22.09 9.02 3.20
CA GLY A 487 23.36 8.65 2.59
C GLY A 487 24.17 7.73 3.48
N TYR A 488 24.82 6.76 2.88
CA TYR A 488 25.65 5.75 3.51
C TYR A 488 26.96 5.62 2.76
N SER A 489 28.07 5.40 3.48
CA SER A 489 29.37 5.12 2.90
C SER A 489 29.72 3.64 3.05
N GLY A 490 30.55 3.17 2.13
CA GLY A 490 30.97 1.78 2.13
C GLY A 490 31.95 1.43 1.02
N SER A 491 31.96 0.17 0.65
CA SER A 491 32.77 -0.36 -0.45
C SER A 491 31.91 -1.18 -1.41
N TRP A 492 32.27 -1.17 -2.68
CA TRP A 492 31.75 -2.09 -3.68
C TRP A 492 32.85 -3.08 -4.07
N SER A 493 32.45 -4.24 -4.59
CA SER A 493 33.36 -5.26 -5.12
C SER A 493 32.70 -6.04 -6.24
N ALA A 494 33.54 -6.59 -7.12
CA ALA A 494 33.12 -7.44 -8.22
C ALA A 494 33.57 -8.88 -7.96
N PRO A 495 32.67 -9.87 -7.94
CA PRO A 495 33.03 -11.25 -7.68
C PRO A 495 33.68 -11.90 -8.90
N ASN A 496 35.00 -12.04 -8.91
CA ASN A 496 35.76 -12.84 -9.90
C ASN A 496 35.41 -12.59 -11.40
N GLY A 497 35.04 -11.35 -11.74
CA GLY A 497 34.69 -10.98 -13.11
C GLY A 497 33.32 -11.45 -13.63
N HIS A 498 32.58 -12.20 -12.84
CA HIS A 498 31.21 -12.65 -13.12
C HIS A 498 30.33 -12.47 -11.88
N GLY A 499 29.04 -12.24 -12.08
CA GLY A 499 28.08 -11.93 -11.03
C GLY A 499 27.94 -10.44 -10.75
N PRO A 500 26.78 -10.01 -10.25
CA PRO A 500 26.48 -8.62 -10.01
C PRO A 500 27.43 -7.99 -9.00
N LEU A 501 27.66 -6.69 -9.14
CA LEU A 501 28.42 -5.92 -8.17
C LEU A 501 27.80 -6.06 -6.78
N THR A 502 28.63 -6.18 -5.76
CA THR A 502 28.20 -6.28 -4.36
C THR A 502 28.57 -5.01 -3.60
N PHE A 503 27.68 -4.57 -2.72
CA PHE A 503 27.82 -3.33 -1.96
C PHE A 503 27.80 -3.66 -0.47
N LYS A 504 28.72 -3.09 0.28
CA LYS A 504 28.84 -3.30 1.72
C LYS A 504 29.09 -1.97 2.42
N LEU A 505 28.26 -1.63 3.40
CA LEU A 505 28.44 -0.44 4.21
C LEU A 505 29.67 -0.53 5.12
N ASP A 506 30.18 0.61 5.59
CA ASP A 506 31.26 0.66 6.59
C ASP A 506 30.87 -0.05 7.89
N SER A 507 29.57 -0.17 8.18
CA SER A 507 29.05 -0.99 9.29
C SER A 507 29.24 -2.50 9.10
N GLY A 508 29.63 -2.94 7.90
CA GLY A 508 29.73 -4.35 7.51
C GLY A 508 28.45 -4.94 6.92
N GLN A 509 27.34 -4.19 6.89
CA GLN A 509 26.07 -4.66 6.33
C GLN A 509 26.15 -4.75 4.80
N VAL A 510 25.74 -5.90 4.24
CA VAL A 510 25.57 -6.07 2.80
C VAL A 510 24.27 -5.37 2.36
N VAL A 511 24.35 -4.60 1.28
CA VAL A 511 23.22 -3.85 0.75
C VAL A 511 22.56 -4.64 -0.36
N THR A 512 21.27 -4.91 -0.23
CA THR A 512 20.43 -5.43 -1.30
C THR A 512 19.86 -4.27 -2.13
N LEU A 513 19.68 -4.47 -3.43
CA LEU A 513 19.06 -3.47 -4.30
C LEU A 513 17.54 -3.51 -4.14
N PRO A 514 16.87 -2.36 -4.02
CA PRO A 514 15.41 -2.30 -3.93
C PRO A 514 14.75 -2.75 -5.25
N PRO A 515 13.45 -3.14 -5.24
CA PRO A 515 12.73 -3.57 -6.45
C PRO A 515 12.50 -2.37 -7.32
N GLY A 516 12.66 -1.31 -7.45
CA GLY A 516 12.49 -0.23 -8.42
C GLY A 516 13.77 0.12 -9.15
N LEU A 517 13.78 1.26 -9.80
CA LEU A 517 14.93 1.75 -10.55
C LEU A 517 16.08 2.09 -9.60
N VAL A 518 17.23 1.47 -9.82
CA VAL A 518 18.51 1.81 -9.19
C VAL A 518 19.38 2.52 -10.21
N TRP A 519 19.94 3.67 -9.82
CA TRP A 519 20.87 4.42 -10.67
C TRP A 519 22.27 4.34 -10.10
N ILE A 520 23.24 3.89 -10.91
CA ILE A 520 24.64 3.72 -10.51
C ILE A 520 25.49 4.65 -11.35
N ASP A 521 26.05 5.68 -10.71
CA ASP A 521 27.06 6.54 -11.30
C ASP A 521 28.44 5.93 -11.12
N VAL A 522 29.18 5.80 -12.21
CA VAL A 522 30.56 5.31 -12.21
C VAL A 522 31.49 6.50 -12.41
N VAL A 523 32.26 6.80 -11.39
CA VAL A 523 33.17 7.97 -11.35
C VAL A 523 34.60 7.55 -11.03
N ALA A 524 35.57 8.39 -11.46
CA ALA A 524 37.00 8.15 -11.23
C ALA A 524 37.48 8.42 -9.79
#